data_a9864081cd5ea8a327b9e2f40f53af5f
#
_entry.id   a9864081cd5ea8a327b9e2f40f53af5f
#
_cell.length_a   1.000
_cell.length_b   1.000
_cell.length_c   1.000
_cell.angle_alpha   90.00
_cell.angle_beta   90.00
_cell.angle_gamma   90.00
#
_symmetry.space_group_name_H-M   'P 1'
#
loop_
_entity.id
_entity.type
_entity.pdbx_description
1 polymer ?
#
loop_
_entity_poly.entity_id
_entity_poly.type
_entity_poly.pdbx_seq_one_letter_code
_entity_poly.pdbx_strand_id
1 'polypeptide(L)'
;IIVIRVLKVKLLSSVLVSVGLAAGIGFFFSQFAPGSDLLSLAITAVFAVFYLAIFLVRVLFVQKWWIALALIVAEMAAVSIFLLPHAPTIWVICGAVAAIVVLFIAHWRGTSEISNVIKIHFRNFQYMVLSTAIIGLTLFGIVVYISSISAKEIYVGKEQVSYVVKFFPSFSEKISFGSLVERFVQKTNEQLPPETVNFIAFNANQKISEIIGVNLNPQENIIDIGQKIINGLLAKAPREFK
;
A
#
# COMPACT_ATOMS: atom_id res chain seq x y z
N ILE A 1 -34.58 31.09 -9.23
CA ILE A 1 -34.58 29.88 -10.09
C ILE A 1 -33.20 29.64 -10.71
N ILE A 2 -32.50 30.67 -11.23
CA ILE A 2 -31.17 30.55 -11.86
C ILE A 2 -30.12 30.06 -10.86
N VAL A 3 -30.08 30.63 -9.64
CA VAL A 3 -29.09 30.24 -8.59
C VAL A 3 -29.22 28.78 -8.20
N ILE A 4 -30.45 28.25 -8.09
CA ILE A 4 -30.71 26.85 -7.75
C ILE A 4 -30.24 25.91 -8.86
N ARG A 5 -30.39 26.30 -10.13
CA ARG A 5 -29.88 25.52 -11.29
C ARG A 5 -28.35 25.48 -11.31
N VAL A 6 -27.70 26.62 -11.08
CA VAL A 6 -26.24 26.69 -11.03
C VAL A 6 -25.66 25.84 -9.89
N LEU A 7 -26.32 25.86 -8.71
CA LEU A 7 -25.89 25.06 -7.57
C LEU A 7 -26.03 23.56 -7.84
N LYS A 8 -27.12 23.13 -8.49
CA LYS A 8 -27.34 21.72 -8.90
C LYS A 8 -26.32 21.25 -9.92
N VAL A 9 -25.97 22.09 -10.91
CA VAL A 9 -24.96 21.74 -11.91
C VAL A 9 -23.57 21.61 -11.29
N LYS A 10 -23.19 22.53 -10.39
CA LYS A 10 -21.91 22.45 -9.66
C LYS A 10 -21.82 21.22 -8.75
N LEU A 11 -22.92 20.85 -8.09
CA LEU A 11 -22.96 19.66 -7.27
C LEU A 11 -22.80 18.40 -8.15
N LEU A 12 -23.50 18.33 -9.28
CA LEU A 12 -23.42 17.20 -10.20
C LEU A 12 -22.01 17.03 -10.80
N SER A 13 -21.38 18.13 -11.20
CA SER A 13 -20.00 18.09 -11.70
C SER A 13 -19.00 17.62 -10.63
N SER A 14 -19.16 18.09 -9.40
CA SER A 14 -18.33 17.61 -8.26
C SER A 14 -18.50 16.11 -8.01
N VAL A 15 -19.72 15.59 -8.11
CA VAL A 15 -20.01 14.15 -7.97
C VAL A 15 -19.34 13.34 -9.08
N LEU A 16 -19.50 13.77 -10.33
CA LEU A 16 -18.87 13.06 -11.47
C LEU A 16 -17.34 13.04 -11.35
N VAL A 17 -16.75 14.15 -10.93
CA VAL A 17 -15.29 14.21 -10.74
C VAL A 17 -14.85 13.32 -9.58
N SER A 18 -15.57 13.30 -8.44
CA SER A 18 -15.19 12.46 -7.31
C SER A 18 -15.33 10.97 -7.61
N VAL A 19 -16.39 10.56 -8.30
CA VAL A 19 -16.59 9.17 -8.74
C VAL A 19 -15.52 8.78 -9.79
N GLY A 20 -15.19 9.69 -10.72
CA GLY A 20 -14.11 9.48 -11.69
C GLY A 20 -12.74 9.32 -11.04
N LEU A 21 -12.43 10.12 -10.02
CA LEU A 21 -11.19 9.97 -9.24
C LEU A 21 -11.16 8.66 -8.45
N ALA A 22 -12.29 8.27 -7.84
CA ALA A 22 -12.44 7.00 -7.16
C ALA A 22 -12.22 5.82 -8.13
N ALA A 23 -12.82 5.86 -9.31
CA ALA A 23 -12.57 4.88 -10.36
C ALA A 23 -11.10 4.83 -10.78
N GLY A 24 -10.45 5.99 -10.93
CA GLY A 24 -9.02 6.10 -11.19
C GLY A 24 -8.16 5.45 -10.12
N ILE A 25 -8.48 5.68 -8.83
CA ILE A 25 -7.81 5.00 -7.71
C ILE A 25 -7.94 3.48 -7.86
N GLY A 26 -9.16 2.98 -8.10
CA GLY A 26 -9.41 1.54 -8.28
C GLY A 26 -8.65 0.95 -9.45
N PHE A 27 -8.67 1.63 -10.61
CA PHE A 27 -7.98 1.19 -11.82
C PHE A 27 -6.47 1.10 -11.62
N PHE A 28 -5.81 2.19 -11.18
CA PHE A 28 -4.36 2.19 -11.01
C PHE A 28 -3.90 1.29 -9.85
N PHE A 29 -4.69 1.22 -8.77
CA PHE A 29 -4.39 0.31 -7.67
C PHE A 29 -4.52 -1.17 -8.11
N SER A 30 -5.46 -1.50 -9.00
CA SER A 30 -5.60 -2.84 -9.56
C SER A 30 -4.42 -3.26 -10.44
N GLN A 31 -3.74 -2.30 -11.07
CA GLN A 31 -2.50 -2.54 -11.83
C GLN A 31 -1.28 -2.73 -10.92
N PHE A 32 -1.38 -2.28 -9.68
CA PHE A 32 -0.36 -2.52 -8.67
C PHE A 32 -0.44 -3.97 -8.20
N ALA A 33 0.06 -4.88 -9.03
CA ALA A 33 0.30 -6.25 -8.60
C ALA A 33 1.53 -6.31 -7.69
N PRO A 34 1.56 -7.21 -6.69
CA PRO A 34 2.77 -7.43 -5.92
C PRO A 34 3.94 -7.71 -6.85
N GLY A 35 4.83 -6.74 -6.96
CA GLY A 35 6.06 -6.89 -7.74
C GLY A 35 6.18 -6.12 -9.04
N SER A 36 5.19 -5.39 -9.51
CA SER A 36 5.28 -4.93 -10.89
C SER A 36 5.44 -3.43 -11.09
N ASP A 37 4.76 -2.53 -10.37
CA ASP A 37 4.80 -1.15 -10.85
C ASP A 37 4.65 -0.09 -9.74
N LEU A 38 5.79 0.43 -9.28
CA LEU A 38 5.83 1.60 -8.38
C LEU A 38 5.18 2.83 -9.01
N LEU A 39 5.17 2.93 -10.35
CA LEU A 39 4.54 4.04 -11.04
C LEU A 39 3.03 4.03 -10.84
N SER A 40 2.38 2.86 -10.95
CA SER A 40 0.94 2.72 -10.69
C SER A 40 0.57 3.08 -9.26
N LEU A 41 1.43 2.74 -8.27
CA LEU A 41 1.23 3.15 -6.88
C LEU A 41 1.34 4.67 -6.72
N ALA A 42 2.35 5.29 -7.35
CA ALA A 42 2.53 6.74 -7.32
C ALA A 42 1.33 7.48 -7.96
N ILE A 43 0.85 6.99 -9.10
CA ILE A 43 -0.34 7.54 -9.76
C ILE A 43 -1.57 7.36 -8.86
N THR A 44 -1.75 6.20 -8.24
CA THR A 44 -2.83 5.95 -7.28
C THR A 44 -2.80 6.97 -6.14
N ALA A 45 -1.61 7.25 -5.58
CA ALA A 45 -1.44 8.24 -4.53
C ALA A 45 -1.83 9.65 -4.98
N VAL A 46 -1.49 10.04 -6.20
CA VAL A 46 -1.90 11.34 -6.79
C VAL A 46 -3.42 11.42 -6.89
N PHE A 47 -4.08 10.39 -7.42
CA PHE A 47 -5.55 10.33 -7.49
C PHE A 47 -6.18 10.40 -6.10
N ALA A 48 -5.60 9.72 -5.10
CA ALA A 48 -6.08 9.75 -3.72
C ALA A 48 -5.99 11.16 -3.11
N VAL A 49 -4.91 11.91 -3.38
CA VAL A 49 -4.77 13.30 -2.93
C VAL A 49 -5.85 14.19 -3.53
N PHE A 50 -6.09 14.10 -4.84
CA PHE A 50 -7.16 14.86 -5.49
C PHE A 50 -8.56 14.45 -4.97
N TYR A 51 -8.79 13.17 -4.77
CA TYR A 51 -10.02 12.66 -4.17
C TYR A 51 -10.24 13.25 -2.77
N LEU A 52 -9.23 13.24 -1.90
CA LEU A 52 -9.30 13.82 -0.55
C LEU A 52 -9.58 15.33 -0.58
N ALA A 53 -8.99 16.06 -1.54
CA ALA A 53 -9.29 17.49 -1.71
C ALA A 53 -10.76 17.73 -2.07
N ILE A 54 -11.31 16.93 -3.02
CA ILE A 54 -12.72 17.04 -3.39
C ILE A 54 -13.63 16.56 -2.25
N PHE A 55 -13.24 15.51 -1.53
CA PHE A 55 -13.95 15.03 -0.35
C PHE A 55 -14.08 16.14 0.71
N LEU A 56 -12.99 16.86 0.99
CA LEU A 56 -13.01 18.00 1.93
C LEU A 56 -13.97 19.10 1.49
N VAL A 57 -13.92 19.47 0.20
CA VAL A 57 -14.85 20.47 -0.36
C VAL A 57 -16.29 19.98 -0.24
N ARG A 58 -16.56 18.72 -0.52
CA ARG A 58 -17.89 18.13 -0.40
C ARG A 58 -18.45 18.18 1.02
N VAL A 59 -17.62 17.93 2.05
CA VAL A 59 -18.04 18.02 3.46
C VAL A 59 -18.55 19.42 3.78
N LEU A 60 -18.00 20.47 3.16
CA LEU A 60 -18.46 21.83 3.34
C LEU A 60 -19.85 22.11 2.72
N PHE A 61 -20.18 21.45 1.62
CA PHE A 61 -21.39 21.77 0.84
C PHE A 61 -22.53 20.76 1.02
N VAL A 62 -22.24 19.49 1.34
CA VAL A 62 -23.23 18.43 1.47
C VAL A 62 -23.56 18.21 2.95
N GLN A 63 -24.59 18.88 3.45
CA GLN A 63 -25.01 18.77 4.85
C GLN A 63 -25.97 17.58 5.08
N LYS A 64 -26.67 17.11 4.05
CA LYS A 64 -27.63 16.01 4.17
C LYS A 64 -26.89 14.67 4.23
N TRP A 65 -26.94 14.01 5.38
CA TRP A 65 -26.20 12.77 5.65
C TRP A 65 -26.50 11.63 4.66
N TRP A 66 -27.76 11.48 4.20
CA TRP A 66 -28.13 10.42 3.26
C TRP A 66 -27.55 10.66 1.85
N ILE A 67 -27.40 11.93 1.42
CA ILE A 67 -26.74 12.27 0.17
C ILE A 67 -25.25 11.95 0.28
N ALA A 68 -24.62 12.31 1.40
CA ALA A 68 -23.22 12.02 1.64
C ALA A 68 -22.96 10.52 1.64
N LEU A 69 -23.81 9.74 2.32
CA LEU A 69 -23.71 8.28 2.35
C LEU A 69 -23.85 7.68 0.95
N ALA A 70 -24.86 8.11 0.18
CA ALA A 70 -25.07 7.62 -1.18
C ALA A 70 -23.87 7.89 -2.08
N LEU A 71 -23.24 9.08 -1.95
CA LEU A 71 -22.03 9.44 -2.70
C LEU A 71 -20.83 8.58 -2.30
N ILE A 72 -20.59 8.39 -1.00
CA ILE A 72 -19.50 7.56 -0.50
C ILE A 72 -19.66 6.11 -0.98
N VAL A 73 -20.90 5.59 -0.95
CA VAL A 73 -21.19 4.24 -1.46
C VAL A 73 -20.91 4.15 -2.97
N ALA A 74 -21.34 5.14 -3.76
CA ALA A 74 -21.08 5.16 -5.19
C ALA A 74 -19.58 5.24 -5.51
N GLU A 75 -18.80 6.03 -4.77
CA GLU A 75 -17.36 6.15 -4.91
C GLU A 75 -16.66 4.84 -4.56
N MET A 76 -17.02 4.24 -3.43
CA MET A 76 -16.43 2.95 -3.03
C MET A 76 -16.82 1.81 -3.97
N ALA A 77 -18.02 1.83 -4.54
CA ALA A 77 -18.40 0.90 -5.60
C ALA A 77 -17.55 1.09 -6.86
N ALA A 78 -17.30 2.35 -7.27
CA ALA A 78 -16.45 2.66 -8.42
C ALA A 78 -15.01 2.17 -8.23
N VAL A 79 -14.42 2.32 -7.02
CA VAL A 79 -13.11 1.74 -6.69
C VAL A 79 -13.15 0.22 -6.76
N SER A 80 -14.17 -0.39 -6.15
CA SER A 80 -14.26 -1.84 -5.98
C SER A 80 -14.44 -2.60 -7.28
N ILE A 81 -15.14 -2.05 -8.27
CA ILE A 81 -15.36 -2.68 -9.57
C ILE A 81 -14.05 -3.08 -10.24
N PHE A 82 -13.01 -2.25 -10.16
CA PHE A 82 -11.70 -2.56 -10.75
C PHE A 82 -10.88 -3.55 -9.93
N LEU A 83 -11.20 -3.73 -8.64
CA LEU A 83 -10.45 -4.60 -7.75
C LEU A 83 -11.03 -6.02 -7.68
N LEU A 84 -12.31 -6.19 -7.98
CA LEU A 84 -12.99 -7.50 -7.97
C LEU A 84 -12.29 -8.58 -8.81
N PRO A 85 -11.71 -8.28 -10.00
CA PRO A 85 -10.98 -9.30 -10.78
C PRO A 85 -9.63 -9.70 -10.16
N HIS A 86 -9.09 -8.90 -9.24
CA HIS A 86 -7.71 -9.01 -8.76
C HIS A 86 -7.60 -9.49 -7.31
N ALA A 87 -8.71 -9.46 -6.56
CA ALA A 87 -8.74 -9.87 -5.15
C ALA A 87 -10.04 -10.65 -4.84
N PRO A 88 -10.03 -11.53 -3.82
CA PRO A 88 -11.24 -12.27 -3.42
C PRO A 88 -12.37 -11.30 -3.07
N THR A 89 -13.53 -11.51 -3.68
CA THR A 89 -14.70 -10.62 -3.61
C THR A 89 -15.10 -10.28 -2.17
N ILE A 90 -15.04 -11.26 -1.26
CA ILE A 90 -15.42 -11.06 0.15
C ILE A 90 -14.55 -10.00 0.83
N TRP A 91 -13.25 -9.99 0.58
CA TRP A 91 -12.33 -9.03 1.19
C TRP A 91 -12.48 -7.63 0.59
N VAL A 92 -12.75 -7.54 -0.72
CA VAL A 92 -13.04 -6.25 -1.37
C VAL A 92 -14.30 -5.65 -0.78
N ILE A 93 -15.36 -6.45 -0.59
CA ILE A 93 -16.61 -5.99 0.02
C ILE A 93 -16.39 -5.59 1.49
N CYS A 94 -15.73 -6.41 2.30
CA CYS A 94 -15.44 -6.09 3.69
C CYS A 94 -14.61 -4.80 3.83
N GLY A 95 -13.58 -4.65 3.00
CA GLY A 95 -12.76 -3.45 2.95
C GLY A 95 -13.57 -2.21 2.54
N ALA A 96 -14.42 -2.34 1.51
CA ALA A 96 -15.29 -1.25 1.06
C ALA A 96 -16.28 -0.82 2.14
N VAL A 97 -16.92 -1.77 2.83
CA VAL A 97 -17.84 -1.48 3.94
C VAL A 97 -17.11 -0.77 5.07
N ALA A 98 -15.92 -1.24 5.47
CA ALA A 98 -15.11 -0.58 6.49
C ALA A 98 -14.75 0.85 6.08
N ALA A 99 -14.31 1.07 4.83
CA ALA A 99 -13.99 2.39 4.31
C ALA A 99 -15.21 3.31 4.27
N ILE A 100 -16.39 2.81 3.83
CA ILE A 100 -17.64 3.58 3.84
C ILE A 100 -17.96 4.09 5.25
N VAL A 101 -17.84 3.23 6.26
CA VAL A 101 -18.09 3.61 7.66
C VAL A 101 -17.13 4.71 8.11
N VAL A 102 -15.84 4.55 7.85
CA VAL A 102 -14.83 5.52 8.27
C VAL A 102 -14.97 6.84 7.52
N LEU A 103 -15.21 6.82 6.20
CA LEU A 103 -15.44 8.02 5.40
C LEU A 103 -16.74 8.73 5.82
N PHE A 104 -17.77 7.98 6.18
CA PHE A 104 -19.01 8.56 6.72
C PHE A 104 -18.78 9.22 8.07
N ILE A 105 -17.99 8.61 8.97
CA ILE A 105 -17.58 9.23 10.24
C ILE A 105 -16.79 10.52 9.97
N ALA A 106 -15.86 10.53 9.00
CA ALA A 106 -15.12 11.71 8.61
C ALA A 106 -16.06 12.84 8.14
N HIS A 107 -17.04 12.49 7.30
CA HIS A 107 -18.05 13.44 6.83
C HIS A 107 -18.90 13.99 7.98
N TRP A 108 -19.41 13.11 8.85
CA TRP A 108 -20.23 13.51 10.00
C TRP A 108 -19.48 14.43 10.96
N ARG A 109 -18.25 14.06 11.33
CA ARG A 109 -17.41 14.91 12.18
C ARG A 109 -17.20 16.29 11.56
N GLY A 110 -16.93 16.36 10.26
CA GLY A 110 -16.75 17.62 9.55
C GLY A 110 -18.03 18.47 9.54
N THR A 111 -19.17 17.89 9.23
CA THR A 111 -20.45 18.62 9.22
C THR A 111 -20.89 19.06 10.62
N SER A 112 -20.63 18.25 11.65
CA SER A 112 -20.90 18.61 13.04
C SER A 112 -20.05 19.78 13.50
N GLU A 113 -18.77 19.81 13.14
CA GLU A 113 -17.90 20.96 13.45
C GLU A 113 -18.39 22.25 12.80
N ILE A 114 -18.81 22.18 11.54
CA ILE A 114 -19.36 23.35 10.82
C ILE A 114 -20.64 23.86 11.47
N SER A 115 -21.50 22.96 11.94
CA SER A 115 -22.81 23.35 12.53
C SER A 115 -22.71 23.87 13.95
N ASN A 116 -21.70 23.47 14.71
CA ASN A 116 -21.59 23.76 16.15
C ASN A 116 -20.69 24.94 16.48
N VAL A 117 -19.95 25.51 15.51
CA VAL A 117 -18.93 26.54 15.77
C VAL A 117 -19.27 27.84 15.08
N ILE A 118 -19.28 28.96 15.85
CA ILE A 118 -19.49 30.30 15.34
C ILE A 118 -18.31 30.77 14.45
N LYS A 119 -17.09 30.29 14.73
CA LYS A 119 -15.90 30.54 13.93
C LYS A 119 -15.24 29.22 13.60
N ILE A 120 -15.27 28.82 12.32
CA ILE A 120 -14.62 27.60 11.83
C ILE A 120 -13.11 27.83 11.83
N HIS A 121 -12.39 27.08 12.67
CA HIS A 121 -10.94 26.99 12.57
C HIS A 121 -10.57 26.02 11.45
N PHE A 122 -10.42 26.55 10.24
CA PHE A 122 -10.24 25.76 9.01
C PHE A 122 -9.12 24.70 9.13
N ARG A 123 -8.05 25.01 9.83
CA ARG A 123 -6.94 24.07 10.08
C ARG A 123 -7.39 22.84 10.88
N ASN A 124 -8.17 23.04 11.94
CA ASN A 124 -8.66 21.94 12.79
C ASN A 124 -9.67 21.08 12.02
N PHE A 125 -10.57 21.74 11.27
CA PHE A 125 -11.53 21.09 10.39
C PHE A 125 -10.83 20.19 9.36
N GLN A 126 -9.85 20.75 8.63
CA GLN A 126 -9.08 19.97 7.65
C GLN A 126 -8.39 18.77 8.31
N TYR A 127 -7.68 18.98 9.40
CA TYR A 127 -6.96 17.92 10.10
C TYR A 127 -7.90 16.80 10.52
N MET A 128 -9.04 17.11 11.10
CA MET A 128 -10.01 16.14 11.60
C MET A 128 -10.65 15.32 10.47
N VAL A 129 -11.06 15.99 9.39
CA VAL A 129 -11.70 15.32 8.25
C VAL A 129 -10.69 14.48 7.47
N LEU A 130 -9.53 15.07 7.11
CA LEU A 130 -8.53 14.39 6.29
C LEU A 130 -7.87 13.23 7.01
N SER A 131 -7.51 13.38 8.30
CA SER A 131 -6.89 12.28 9.05
C SER A 131 -7.81 11.05 9.11
N THR A 132 -9.11 11.27 9.36
CA THR A 132 -10.09 10.19 9.40
C THR A 132 -10.31 9.58 7.99
N ALA A 133 -10.40 10.40 6.95
CA ALA A 133 -10.58 9.91 5.58
C ALA A 133 -9.35 9.13 5.07
N ILE A 134 -8.14 9.59 5.39
CA ILE A 134 -6.89 8.87 5.07
C ILE A 134 -6.87 7.50 5.73
N ILE A 135 -7.25 7.41 7.02
CA ILE A 135 -7.36 6.11 7.71
C ILE A 135 -8.31 5.19 6.96
N GLY A 136 -9.48 5.66 6.54
CA GLY A 136 -10.45 4.86 5.79
C GLY A 136 -9.90 4.31 4.47
N LEU A 137 -9.26 5.16 3.67
CA LEU A 137 -8.65 4.75 2.40
C LEU A 137 -7.46 3.81 2.62
N THR A 138 -6.64 4.07 3.63
CA THR A 138 -5.48 3.23 3.96
C THR A 138 -5.92 1.84 4.42
N LEU A 139 -6.91 1.75 5.31
CA LEU A 139 -7.48 0.47 5.74
C LEU A 139 -8.02 -0.33 4.57
N PHE A 140 -8.77 0.31 3.67
CA PHE A 140 -9.25 -0.34 2.45
C PHE A 140 -8.10 -0.87 1.60
N GLY A 141 -7.09 -0.02 1.33
CA GLY A 141 -5.92 -0.40 0.55
C GLY A 141 -5.17 -1.58 1.18
N ILE A 142 -4.95 -1.57 2.50
CA ILE A 142 -4.27 -2.66 3.22
C ILE A 142 -5.08 -3.96 3.11
N VAL A 143 -6.39 -3.93 3.37
CA VAL A 143 -7.25 -5.14 3.31
C VAL A 143 -7.22 -5.74 1.91
N VAL A 144 -7.40 -4.92 0.86
CA VAL A 144 -7.38 -5.40 -0.53
C VAL A 144 -5.98 -5.89 -0.91
N TYR A 145 -4.93 -5.18 -0.52
CA TYR A 145 -3.55 -5.57 -0.81
C TYR A 145 -3.19 -6.92 -0.18
N ILE A 146 -3.44 -7.10 1.13
CA ILE A 146 -3.17 -8.36 1.82
C ILE A 146 -3.99 -9.50 1.19
N SER A 147 -5.25 -9.27 0.85
CA SER A 147 -6.10 -10.28 0.24
C SER A 147 -5.66 -10.67 -1.17
N SER A 148 -5.15 -9.71 -1.95
CA SER A 148 -4.61 -9.98 -3.29
C SER A 148 -3.30 -10.78 -3.25
N ILE A 149 -2.49 -10.54 -2.22
CA ILE A 149 -1.28 -11.31 -1.95
C ILE A 149 -1.63 -12.76 -1.59
N SER A 150 -2.62 -12.94 -0.71
CA SER A 150 -3.05 -14.28 -0.28
C SER A 150 -3.69 -15.11 -1.40
N ALA A 151 -4.20 -14.45 -2.46
CA ALA A 151 -4.80 -15.11 -3.61
C ALA A 151 -3.80 -15.51 -4.71
N LYS A 152 -2.60 -14.94 -4.70
CA LYS A 152 -1.53 -15.25 -5.66
C LYS A 152 -0.34 -15.83 -4.90
N GLU A 153 0.32 -16.83 -5.47
CA GLU A 153 1.63 -17.24 -4.95
C GLU A 153 2.56 -16.02 -4.99
N ILE A 154 2.99 -15.58 -3.80
CA ILE A 154 3.86 -14.42 -3.69
C ILE A 154 5.21 -14.80 -4.27
N TYR A 155 5.50 -14.30 -5.45
CA TYR A 155 6.82 -14.40 -6.06
C TYR A 155 7.47 -13.01 -6.01
N VAL A 156 8.52 -12.89 -5.20
CA VAL A 156 9.33 -11.66 -5.17
C VAL A 156 10.32 -11.71 -6.32
N GLY A 157 10.15 -10.82 -7.29
CA GLY A 157 11.04 -10.71 -8.44
C GLY A 157 12.39 -10.03 -8.09
N LYS A 158 13.38 -10.18 -8.97
CA LYS A 158 14.71 -9.55 -8.82
C LYS A 158 14.64 -8.03 -8.71
N GLU A 159 13.71 -7.41 -9.42
CA GLU A 159 13.55 -5.95 -9.43
C GLU A 159 13.19 -5.39 -8.07
N GLN A 160 12.30 -6.06 -7.31
CA GLN A 160 11.94 -5.61 -5.96
C GLN A 160 13.09 -5.72 -4.98
N VAL A 161 13.84 -6.82 -5.06
CA VAL A 161 15.04 -7.00 -4.23
C VAL A 161 16.08 -5.93 -4.58
N SER A 162 16.27 -5.65 -5.87
CA SER A 162 17.17 -4.58 -6.36
C SER A 162 16.76 -3.20 -5.81
N TYR A 163 15.48 -2.86 -5.77
CA TYR A 163 15.01 -1.61 -5.18
C TYR A 163 15.34 -1.52 -3.69
N VAL A 164 15.11 -2.59 -2.92
CA VAL A 164 15.45 -2.61 -1.49
C VAL A 164 16.97 -2.45 -1.29
N VAL A 165 17.78 -3.14 -2.09
CA VAL A 165 19.24 -3.06 -2.02
C VAL A 165 19.76 -1.65 -2.33
N LYS A 166 19.12 -0.90 -3.24
CA LYS A 166 19.49 0.50 -3.55
C LYS A 166 19.35 1.46 -2.37
N PHE A 167 18.48 1.19 -1.41
CA PHE A 167 18.36 1.99 -0.18
C PHE A 167 19.52 1.76 0.80
N PHE A 168 20.31 0.72 0.60
CA PHE A 168 21.45 0.39 1.44
C PHE A 168 22.75 0.56 0.61
N PRO A 169 23.40 1.73 0.65
CA PRO A 169 24.60 2.00 -0.18
C PRO A 169 25.77 1.02 0.06
N SER A 170 25.76 0.34 1.21
CA SER A 170 26.74 -0.69 1.57
C SER A 170 26.59 -1.98 0.77
N PHE A 171 25.45 -2.18 0.11
CA PHE A 171 25.14 -3.34 -0.72
C PHE A 171 25.18 -2.94 -2.19
N SER A 172 26.33 -3.13 -2.83
CA SER A 172 26.39 -2.93 -4.28
C SER A 172 25.89 -4.19 -5.01
N GLU A 173 25.27 -4.01 -6.17
CA GLU A 173 24.78 -5.11 -7.02
C GLU A 173 25.87 -6.11 -7.44
N LYS A 174 27.16 -5.73 -7.29
CA LYS A 174 28.32 -6.53 -7.68
C LYS A 174 28.91 -7.37 -6.53
N ILE A 175 28.39 -7.26 -5.31
CA ILE A 175 28.91 -7.97 -4.15
C ILE A 175 28.27 -9.37 -4.11
N SER A 176 29.09 -10.42 -4.06
CA SER A 176 28.62 -11.79 -3.80
C SER A 176 28.25 -11.96 -2.32
N PHE A 177 27.33 -12.86 -2.02
CA PHE A 177 26.94 -13.15 -0.63
C PHE A 177 28.13 -13.63 0.20
N GLY A 178 29.00 -14.48 -0.35
CA GLY A 178 30.21 -14.93 0.32
C GLY A 178 31.11 -13.79 0.76
N SER A 179 31.37 -12.82 -0.14
CA SER A 179 32.20 -11.66 0.19
C SER A 179 31.56 -10.72 1.23
N LEU A 180 30.23 -10.73 1.35
CA LEU A 180 29.53 -9.99 2.38
C LEU A 180 29.68 -10.67 3.75
N VAL A 181 29.50 -11.98 3.82
CA VAL A 181 29.72 -12.76 5.04
C VAL A 181 31.18 -12.65 5.50
N GLU A 182 32.14 -12.75 4.58
CA GLU A 182 33.56 -12.55 4.85
C GLU A 182 33.83 -11.16 5.47
N ARG A 183 33.32 -10.08 4.87
CA ARG A 183 33.47 -8.71 5.40
C ARG A 183 32.83 -8.57 6.79
N PHE A 184 31.69 -9.20 7.02
CA PHE A 184 31.02 -9.18 8.31
C PHE A 184 31.86 -9.91 9.39
N VAL A 185 32.37 -11.08 9.07
CA VAL A 185 33.23 -11.88 9.96
C VAL A 185 34.54 -11.17 10.24
N GLN A 186 35.19 -10.58 9.21
CA GLN A 186 36.41 -9.78 9.38
C GLN A 186 36.20 -8.55 10.25
N LYS A 187 35.08 -7.84 10.08
CA LYS A 187 34.74 -6.67 10.89
C LYS A 187 34.46 -7.00 12.34
N THR A 188 33.94 -8.21 12.60
CA THR A 188 33.61 -8.65 13.95
C THR A 188 34.81 -9.28 14.68
N ASN A 189 35.76 -9.83 13.93
CA ASN A 189 36.97 -10.50 14.45
C ASN A 189 38.18 -10.22 13.56
N GLU A 190 38.80 -9.08 13.75
CA GLU A 190 39.92 -8.57 12.92
C GLU A 190 41.18 -9.48 12.91
N GLN A 191 41.23 -10.52 13.77
CA GLN A 191 42.43 -11.37 13.96
C GLN A 191 42.27 -12.81 13.47
N LEU A 192 41.19 -13.17 12.77
CA LEU A 192 41.01 -14.53 12.28
C LEU A 192 41.75 -14.80 10.99
N PRO A 193 42.45 -15.97 10.85
CA PRO A 193 43.08 -16.36 9.61
C PRO A 193 42.02 -16.48 8.47
N PRO A 194 42.40 -16.18 7.22
CA PRO A 194 41.48 -16.23 6.06
C PRO A 194 40.79 -17.58 5.87
N GLU A 195 41.47 -18.67 6.20
CA GLU A 195 40.90 -20.04 6.13
C GLU A 195 39.75 -20.24 7.11
N THR A 196 39.87 -19.67 8.33
CA THR A 196 38.82 -19.72 9.37
C THR A 196 37.62 -18.88 8.97
N VAL A 197 37.85 -17.72 8.34
CA VAL A 197 36.78 -16.84 7.82
C VAL A 197 35.97 -17.57 6.73
N ASN A 198 36.66 -18.23 5.79
CA ASN A 198 36.01 -19.00 4.73
C ASN A 198 35.23 -20.19 5.29
N PHE A 199 35.75 -20.86 6.31
CA PHE A 199 35.03 -21.97 6.97
C PHE A 199 33.77 -21.49 7.69
N ILE A 200 33.81 -20.35 8.38
CA ILE A 200 32.65 -19.76 9.06
C ILE A 200 31.64 -19.30 8.02
N ALA A 201 32.06 -18.68 6.92
CA ALA A 201 31.18 -18.23 5.83
C ALA A 201 30.47 -19.43 5.17
N PHE A 202 31.18 -20.53 4.95
CA PHE A 202 30.61 -21.76 4.39
C PHE A 202 29.57 -22.38 5.32
N ASN A 203 29.87 -22.52 6.61
CA ASN A 203 28.95 -23.08 7.59
C ASN A 203 27.72 -22.19 7.81
N ALA A 204 27.89 -20.87 7.83
CA ALA A 204 26.79 -19.92 7.91
C ALA A 204 25.84 -20.07 6.70
N ASN A 205 26.42 -20.19 5.49
CA ASN A 205 25.65 -20.38 4.27
C ASN A 205 24.88 -21.72 4.28
N GLN A 206 25.52 -22.81 4.74
CA GLN A 206 24.87 -24.11 4.87
C GLN A 206 23.70 -24.05 5.86
N LYS A 207 23.90 -23.48 7.05
CA LYS A 207 22.84 -23.34 8.06
C LYS A 207 21.67 -22.49 7.56
N ILE A 208 21.95 -21.37 6.88
CA ILE A 208 20.91 -20.53 6.30
C ILE A 208 20.14 -21.33 5.23
N SER A 209 20.85 -22.09 4.37
CA SER A 209 20.23 -22.94 3.35
C SER A 209 19.32 -24.02 3.97
N GLU A 210 19.72 -24.64 5.07
CA GLU A 210 18.92 -25.62 5.81
C GLU A 210 17.66 -25.01 6.43
N ILE A 211 17.79 -23.85 7.09
CA ILE A 211 16.67 -23.16 7.73
C ILE A 211 15.64 -22.72 6.70
N ILE A 212 16.10 -22.16 5.57
CA ILE A 212 15.24 -21.62 4.53
C ILE A 212 14.74 -22.72 3.59
N GLY A 213 15.48 -23.83 3.47
CA GLY A 213 15.19 -24.94 2.55
C GLY A 213 15.50 -24.63 1.09
N VAL A 214 16.44 -23.70 0.86
CA VAL A 214 16.86 -23.25 -0.47
C VAL A 214 18.38 -23.38 -0.56
N ASN A 215 18.89 -23.94 -1.67
CA ASN A 215 20.32 -24.03 -1.89
C ASN A 215 20.89 -22.67 -2.29
N LEU A 216 21.72 -22.10 -1.41
CA LEU A 216 22.38 -20.82 -1.61
C LEU A 216 23.83 -21.05 -2.07
N ASN A 217 24.20 -20.46 -3.19
CA ASN A 217 25.58 -20.51 -3.67
C ASN A 217 26.31 -19.21 -3.21
N PRO A 218 27.47 -19.33 -2.50
CA PRO A 218 28.22 -18.17 -2.02
C PRO A 218 28.68 -17.20 -3.12
N GLN A 219 28.79 -17.68 -4.35
CA GLN A 219 29.21 -16.86 -5.50
C GLN A 219 28.04 -16.11 -6.18
N GLU A 220 26.80 -16.42 -5.79
CA GLU A 220 25.64 -15.74 -6.34
C GLU A 220 25.58 -14.27 -5.87
N ASN A 221 24.95 -13.45 -6.72
CA ASN A 221 24.71 -12.06 -6.40
C ASN A 221 23.72 -11.92 -5.22
N ILE A 222 23.91 -10.92 -4.38
CA ILE A 222 23.04 -10.61 -3.22
C ILE A 222 21.58 -10.49 -3.62
N ILE A 223 21.29 -9.93 -4.79
CA ILE A 223 19.91 -9.79 -5.29
C ILE A 223 19.27 -11.16 -5.54
N ASP A 224 20.00 -12.08 -6.18
CA ASP A 224 19.53 -13.43 -6.50
C ASP A 224 19.33 -14.26 -5.22
N ILE A 225 20.24 -14.13 -4.27
CA ILE A 225 20.12 -14.76 -2.96
C ILE A 225 18.98 -14.16 -2.14
N GLY A 226 18.87 -12.84 -2.09
CA GLY A 226 17.76 -12.16 -1.41
C GLY A 226 16.40 -12.63 -1.95
N GLN A 227 16.27 -12.74 -3.27
CA GLN A 227 15.07 -13.28 -3.90
C GLN A 227 14.80 -14.75 -3.50
N LYS A 228 15.83 -15.61 -3.50
CA LYS A 228 15.71 -17.01 -3.08
C LYS A 228 15.31 -17.14 -1.61
N ILE A 229 15.91 -16.33 -0.73
CA ILE A 229 15.59 -16.32 0.71
C ILE A 229 14.14 -15.93 0.92
N ILE A 230 13.71 -14.82 0.33
CA ILE A 230 12.34 -14.33 0.49
C ILE A 230 11.34 -15.36 -0.04
N ASN A 231 11.56 -15.88 -1.24
CA ASN A 231 10.66 -16.87 -1.82
C ASN A 231 10.66 -18.21 -1.04
N GLY A 232 11.82 -18.61 -0.49
CA GLY A 232 11.91 -19.81 0.37
C GLY A 232 11.15 -19.64 1.70
N LEU A 233 11.24 -18.45 2.33
CA LEU A 233 10.48 -18.12 3.54
C LEU A 233 8.98 -18.07 3.25
N LEU A 234 8.59 -17.46 2.13
CA LEU A 234 7.19 -17.39 1.69
C LEU A 234 6.62 -18.79 1.39
N ALA A 235 7.42 -19.69 0.81
CA ALA A 235 7.01 -21.06 0.55
C ALA A 235 6.75 -21.85 1.84
N LYS A 236 7.49 -21.55 2.92
CA LYS A 236 7.35 -22.20 4.23
C LYS A 236 6.29 -21.54 5.12
N ALA A 237 5.80 -20.34 4.76
CA ALA A 237 4.76 -19.67 5.55
C ALA A 237 3.51 -20.56 5.65
N PRO A 238 2.88 -20.65 6.85
CA PRO A 238 1.63 -21.39 7.03
C PRO A 238 0.59 -21.00 6.00
N ARG A 239 -0.23 -21.95 5.54
CA ARG A 239 -1.28 -21.69 4.54
C ARG A 239 -2.29 -20.62 4.98
N GLU A 240 -2.38 -20.36 6.28
CA GLU A 240 -3.22 -19.29 6.87
C GLU A 240 -2.72 -17.88 6.52
N PHE A 241 -1.44 -17.76 6.09
CA PHE A 241 -0.82 -16.51 5.63
C PHE A 241 -0.56 -16.52 4.11
N LYS A 242 -0.96 -17.56 3.39
CA LYS A 242 -1.00 -17.66 1.94
C LYS A 242 -2.43 -17.41 1.47
#